data_318d5f851ab415d96fb7cbc0ec372b3a
#
_entry.id   318d5f851ab415d96fb7cbc0ec372b3a
#
_cell.length_a   1.000
_cell.length_b   1.000
_cell.length_c   1.000
_cell.angle_alpha   90.00
_cell.angle_beta   90.00
_cell.angle_gamma   90.00
#
_symmetry.space_group_name_H-M   'P 1'
#
loop_
_entity.id
_entity.type
_entity.pdbx_description
1 polymer ?
#
loop_
_entity_poly.entity_id
_entity_poly.type
_entity_poly.pdbx_seq_one_letter_code
_entity_poly.pdbx_strand_id
1 'polypeptide(L)'
;MNRSPVPRPALPAVPPWLAHAFRAQREPVPWNAVCRGALAAGPALLAGMLLGRTALGVLAAIGAMLAGINDRPGGRRASVRRLGVPACAGAAGLLVGTYAGQGLTAVPLTLVLTTLGLVAGGVSAVGPVASAAGTQLLVAAAVGAGMPAADSGWQRALAFLAGAGWLLVLRLVLPTPGSLAGDFRFDGERAAVAGVYDAIAALVEAAGGAHATARRAALTAALDHAQDALAGPRLRGYAASAAERRLHARFAAALPLAEAATALCWAGEPVPARAAQGPRRLAAAVRADTGPGP
;
A
#
# COMPACT_ATOMS: atom_id res chain seq x y z
N MET A 1 21.19 63.08 -13.52
CA MET A 1 20.36 62.65 -12.39
C MET A 1 20.14 61.17 -12.50
N ASN A 2 20.95 60.37 -11.81
CA ASN A 2 20.94 58.91 -11.88
C ASN A 2 20.08 58.39 -10.74
N ARG A 3 18.86 57.92 -11.05
CA ARG A 3 17.95 57.37 -10.05
C ARG A 3 18.33 55.91 -9.81
N SER A 4 18.91 55.61 -8.65
CA SER A 4 19.16 54.25 -8.21
C SER A 4 17.83 53.49 -8.11
N PRO A 5 17.72 52.23 -8.60
CA PRO A 5 16.52 51.44 -8.51
C PRO A 5 16.26 51.07 -7.04
N VAL A 6 15.05 51.39 -6.55
CA VAL A 6 14.56 51.01 -5.21
C VAL A 6 14.51 49.47 -5.15
N PRO A 7 15.17 48.84 -4.16
CA PRO A 7 15.10 47.40 -4.02
C PRO A 7 13.65 46.98 -3.69
N ARG A 8 13.07 46.12 -4.54
CA ARG A 8 11.77 45.51 -4.29
C ARG A 8 11.86 44.64 -3.03
N PRO A 9 10.90 44.75 -2.08
CA PRO A 9 10.89 43.86 -0.93
C PRO A 9 10.82 42.42 -1.42
N ALA A 10 11.81 41.58 -1.06
CA ALA A 10 11.80 40.18 -1.31
C ALA A 10 10.61 39.58 -0.58
N LEU A 11 9.70 38.91 -1.32
CA LEU A 11 8.61 38.14 -0.72
C LEU A 11 9.23 37.13 0.25
N PRO A 12 8.65 36.91 1.43
CA PRO A 12 9.19 35.98 2.39
C PRO A 12 9.35 34.61 1.73
N ALA A 13 10.60 34.12 1.68
CA ALA A 13 10.88 32.83 1.09
C ALA A 13 10.08 31.75 1.80
N VAL A 14 9.27 31.03 1.04
CA VAL A 14 8.47 29.90 1.56
C VAL A 14 9.43 28.95 2.28
N PRO A 15 9.16 28.58 3.55
CA PRO A 15 10.04 27.68 4.29
C PRO A 15 10.33 26.41 3.51
N PRO A 16 11.59 25.89 3.52
CA PRO A 16 11.96 24.72 2.70
C PRO A 16 11.08 23.50 2.92
N TRP A 17 10.60 23.29 4.13
CA TRP A 17 9.67 22.19 4.47
C TRP A 17 8.31 22.35 3.79
N LEU A 18 7.80 23.59 3.67
CA LEU A 18 6.52 23.86 3.02
C LEU A 18 6.64 23.71 1.49
N ALA A 19 7.75 24.19 0.92
CA ALA A 19 8.06 23.97 -0.49
C ALA A 19 8.22 22.47 -0.80
N HIS A 20 8.74 21.67 0.13
CA HIS A 20 8.85 20.23 -0.01
C HIS A 20 7.48 19.53 0.09
N ALA A 21 6.61 19.99 1.02
CA ALA A 21 5.26 19.45 1.19
C ALA A 21 4.37 19.68 -0.05
N PHE A 22 4.56 20.82 -0.75
CA PHE A 22 3.82 21.15 -1.97
C PHE A 22 4.48 20.63 -3.25
N ARG A 23 5.66 20.02 -3.19
CA ARG A 23 6.22 19.32 -4.35
C ARG A 23 5.40 18.06 -4.58
N ALA A 24 4.51 18.12 -5.56
CA ALA A 24 3.82 16.93 -6.05
C ALA A 24 4.88 15.91 -6.48
N GLN A 25 5.00 14.81 -5.77
CA GLN A 25 5.85 13.70 -6.17
C GLN A 25 5.23 13.12 -7.44
N ARG A 26 5.91 13.28 -8.57
CA ARG A 26 5.52 12.70 -9.85
C ARG A 26 5.91 11.21 -9.84
N GLU A 27 5.20 10.42 -9.06
CA GLU A 27 5.31 8.98 -9.17
C GLU A 27 4.53 8.50 -10.42
N PRO A 28 5.03 7.48 -11.14
CA PRO A 28 4.30 6.93 -12.27
C PRO A 28 2.96 6.40 -11.79
N VAL A 29 1.88 6.80 -12.48
CA VAL A 29 0.52 6.38 -12.14
C VAL A 29 0.43 4.84 -12.20
N PRO A 30 0.01 4.16 -11.13
CA PRO A 30 -0.11 2.69 -11.13
C PRO A 30 -1.37 2.25 -11.90
N TRP A 31 -1.32 2.34 -13.23
CA TRP A 31 -2.45 2.07 -14.14
C TRP A 31 -3.11 0.72 -13.87
N ASN A 32 -2.34 -0.30 -13.48
CA ASN A 32 -2.90 -1.62 -13.16
C ASN A 32 -3.82 -1.59 -11.93
N ALA A 33 -3.49 -0.80 -10.91
CA ALA A 33 -4.34 -0.64 -9.74
C ALA A 33 -5.59 0.18 -10.09
N VAL A 34 -5.43 1.24 -10.90
CA VAL A 34 -6.54 2.06 -11.40
C VAL A 34 -7.52 1.22 -12.23
N CYS A 35 -7.02 0.45 -13.20
CA CYS A 35 -7.88 -0.43 -14.02
C CYS A 35 -8.59 -1.49 -13.18
N ARG A 36 -7.90 -2.12 -12.22
CA ARG A 36 -8.55 -3.08 -11.31
C ARG A 36 -9.62 -2.43 -10.45
N GLY A 37 -9.37 -1.22 -9.94
CA GLY A 37 -10.37 -0.46 -9.18
C GLY A 37 -11.61 -0.15 -10.02
N ALA A 38 -11.44 0.29 -11.25
CA ALA A 38 -12.53 0.55 -12.18
C ALA A 38 -13.31 -0.71 -12.54
N LEU A 39 -12.60 -1.83 -12.82
CA LEU A 39 -13.20 -3.15 -13.09
C LEU A 39 -13.89 -3.75 -11.86
N ALA A 40 -13.53 -3.34 -10.67
CA ALA A 40 -14.19 -3.79 -9.45
C ALA A 40 -15.44 -2.97 -9.13
N ALA A 41 -15.38 -1.65 -9.25
CA ALA A 41 -16.49 -0.76 -8.91
C ALA A 41 -17.56 -0.70 -10.01
N GLY A 42 -17.18 -0.67 -11.28
CA GLY A 42 -18.09 -0.53 -12.43
C GLY A 42 -19.15 -1.62 -12.51
N PRO A 43 -18.76 -2.91 -12.54
CA PRO A 43 -19.73 -4.00 -12.57
C PRO A 43 -20.65 -4.06 -11.34
N ALA A 44 -20.15 -3.68 -10.16
CA ALA A 44 -20.96 -3.63 -8.93
C ALA A 44 -22.07 -2.57 -9.04
N LEU A 45 -21.75 -1.39 -9.54
CA LEU A 45 -22.74 -0.34 -9.80
C LEU A 45 -23.75 -0.76 -10.86
N LEU A 46 -23.27 -1.31 -11.97
CA LEU A 46 -24.13 -1.76 -13.06
C LEU A 46 -25.10 -2.85 -12.59
N ALA A 47 -24.61 -3.85 -11.84
CA ALA A 47 -25.46 -4.90 -11.28
C ALA A 47 -26.50 -4.32 -10.32
N GLY A 48 -26.14 -3.36 -9.46
CA GLY A 48 -27.08 -2.69 -8.57
C GLY A 48 -28.18 -1.94 -9.33
N MET A 49 -27.83 -1.28 -10.44
CA MET A 49 -28.79 -0.59 -11.30
C MET A 49 -29.74 -1.58 -12.00
N LEU A 50 -29.20 -2.64 -12.61
CA LEU A 50 -29.99 -3.65 -13.34
C LEU A 50 -30.94 -4.44 -12.42
N LEU A 51 -30.56 -4.66 -11.15
CA LEU A 51 -31.37 -5.34 -10.15
C LEU A 51 -32.36 -4.41 -9.42
N GLY A 52 -32.40 -3.12 -9.77
CA GLY A 52 -33.23 -2.13 -9.05
C GLY A 52 -32.81 -1.86 -7.61
N ARG A 53 -31.59 -2.26 -7.23
CA ARG A 53 -31.01 -2.10 -5.88
C ARG A 53 -29.77 -1.22 -5.91
N THR A 54 -29.92 0.00 -6.38
CA THR A 54 -28.82 0.94 -6.57
C THR A 54 -28.04 1.24 -5.29
N ALA A 55 -28.72 1.30 -4.14
CA ALA A 55 -28.07 1.52 -2.83
C ALA A 55 -27.08 0.40 -2.49
N LEU A 56 -27.43 -0.86 -2.74
CA LEU A 56 -26.52 -1.99 -2.53
C LEU A 56 -25.36 -1.99 -3.55
N GLY A 57 -25.64 -1.62 -4.81
CA GLY A 57 -24.61 -1.46 -5.84
C GLY A 57 -23.58 -0.40 -5.46
N VAL A 58 -24.03 0.73 -4.93
CA VAL A 58 -23.13 1.80 -4.42
C VAL A 58 -22.28 1.30 -3.25
N LEU A 59 -22.88 0.58 -2.29
CA LEU A 59 -22.13 0.03 -1.16
C LEU A 59 -21.10 -1.00 -1.60
N ALA A 60 -21.41 -1.84 -2.59
CA ALA A 60 -20.45 -2.76 -3.18
C ALA A 60 -19.31 -2.01 -3.88
N ALA A 61 -19.62 -0.96 -4.63
CA ALA A 61 -18.61 -0.13 -5.26
C ALA A 61 -17.70 0.58 -4.24
N ILE A 62 -18.27 1.10 -3.15
CA ILE A 62 -17.51 1.70 -2.04
C ILE A 62 -16.60 0.64 -1.41
N GLY A 63 -17.09 -0.58 -1.16
CA GLY A 63 -16.30 -1.69 -0.65
C GLY A 63 -15.11 -2.02 -1.55
N ALA A 64 -15.33 -2.08 -2.86
CA ALA A 64 -14.27 -2.28 -3.86
C ALA A 64 -13.26 -1.12 -3.88
N MET A 65 -13.71 0.13 -3.84
CA MET A 65 -12.84 1.31 -3.82
C MET A 65 -11.97 1.37 -2.57
N LEU A 66 -12.56 1.18 -1.39
CA LEU A 66 -11.84 1.18 -0.12
C LEU A 66 -10.82 0.02 -0.04
N ALA A 67 -11.16 -1.15 -0.58
CA ALA A 67 -10.20 -2.23 -0.73
C ALA A 67 -9.07 -1.84 -1.71
N GLY A 68 -9.40 -1.14 -2.81
CA GLY A 68 -8.43 -0.67 -3.82
C GLY A 68 -7.36 0.27 -3.26
N ILE A 69 -7.70 1.11 -2.29
CA ILE A 69 -6.74 2.01 -1.60
C ILE A 69 -5.63 1.20 -0.90
N ASN A 70 -5.95 -0.01 -0.44
CA ASN A 70 -5.03 -0.91 0.23
C ASN A 70 -4.35 -1.92 -0.72
N ASP A 71 -4.65 -1.86 -2.03
CA ASP A 71 -4.05 -2.74 -3.04
C ASP A 71 -2.62 -2.31 -3.35
N ARG A 72 -1.68 -2.86 -2.59
CA ARG A 72 -0.24 -2.67 -2.81
C ARG A 72 0.37 -3.93 -3.43
N PRO A 73 1.45 -3.79 -4.21
CA PRO A 73 2.22 -4.94 -4.69
C PRO A 73 2.63 -5.84 -3.51
N GLY A 74 2.49 -7.16 -3.68
CA GLY A 74 2.82 -8.12 -2.63
C GLY A 74 2.27 -9.51 -2.97
N GLY A 75 2.66 -10.51 -2.18
CA GLY A 75 2.21 -11.88 -2.36
C GLY A 75 0.72 -12.09 -2.09
N ARG A 76 0.18 -13.20 -2.58
CA ARG A 76 -1.25 -13.52 -2.46
C ARG A 76 -1.75 -13.52 -1.02
N ARG A 77 -0.98 -14.08 -0.08
CA ARG A 77 -1.33 -14.11 1.35
C ARG A 77 -1.35 -12.71 1.98
N ALA A 78 -0.34 -11.89 1.63
CA ALA A 78 -0.28 -10.51 2.09
C ALA A 78 -1.46 -9.71 1.55
N SER A 79 -1.83 -9.91 0.27
CA SER A 79 -2.99 -9.27 -0.36
C SER A 79 -4.30 -9.66 0.33
N VAL A 80 -4.52 -10.96 0.61
CA VAL A 80 -5.72 -11.43 1.34
C VAL A 80 -5.82 -10.76 2.71
N ARG A 81 -4.73 -10.66 3.45
CA ARG A 81 -4.74 -10.01 4.77
C ARG A 81 -4.94 -8.50 4.67
N ARG A 82 -4.23 -7.83 3.75
CA ARG A 82 -4.29 -6.36 3.58
C ARG A 82 -5.65 -5.89 3.06
N LEU A 83 -6.31 -6.69 2.24
CA LEU A 83 -7.64 -6.36 1.70
C LEU A 83 -8.77 -6.92 2.58
N GLY A 84 -8.64 -8.16 3.06
CA GLY A 84 -9.70 -8.86 3.80
C GLY A 84 -9.91 -8.31 5.20
N VAL A 85 -8.84 -8.08 5.98
CA VAL A 85 -8.99 -7.58 7.35
C VAL A 85 -9.64 -6.20 7.40
N PRO A 86 -9.22 -5.18 6.60
CA PRO A 86 -9.92 -3.92 6.54
C PRO A 86 -11.34 -4.02 6.00
N ALA A 87 -11.60 -4.89 5.01
CA ALA A 87 -12.94 -5.10 4.48
C ALA A 87 -13.91 -5.66 5.53
N CYS A 88 -13.47 -6.64 6.33
CA CYS A 88 -14.27 -7.16 7.45
C CYS A 88 -14.52 -6.09 8.52
N ALA A 89 -13.50 -5.28 8.84
CA ALA A 89 -13.66 -4.17 9.77
C ALA A 89 -14.64 -3.12 9.23
N GLY A 90 -14.56 -2.79 7.93
CA GLY A 90 -15.51 -1.91 7.26
C GLY A 90 -16.95 -2.44 7.30
N ALA A 91 -17.15 -3.73 7.02
CA ALA A 91 -18.47 -4.35 7.10
C ALA A 91 -19.04 -4.30 8.52
N ALA A 92 -18.21 -4.56 9.55
CA ALA A 92 -18.61 -4.41 10.95
C ALA A 92 -18.97 -2.95 11.30
N GLY A 93 -18.17 -1.99 10.84
CA GLY A 93 -18.47 -0.56 10.98
C GLY A 93 -19.79 -0.19 10.33
N LEU A 94 -20.02 -0.65 9.09
CA LEU A 94 -21.27 -0.40 8.37
C LEU A 94 -22.50 -0.95 9.11
N LEU A 95 -22.39 -2.16 9.70
CA LEU A 95 -23.45 -2.73 10.54
C LEU A 95 -23.72 -1.86 11.76
N VAL A 96 -22.66 -1.54 12.53
CA VAL A 96 -22.81 -0.71 13.74
C VAL A 96 -23.39 0.66 13.37
N GLY A 97 -22.88 1.32 12.34
CA GLY A 97 -23.38 2.61 11.89
C GLY A 97 -24.84 2.56 11.45
N THR A 98 -25.22 1.53 10.68
CA THR A 98 -26.61 1.37 10.20
C THR A 98 -27.59 1.20 11.37
N TYR A 99 -27.32 0.29 12.30
CA TYR A 99 -28.23 0.07 13.43
C TYR A 99 -28.21 1.23 14.43
N ALA A 100 -27.06 1.84 14.69
CA ALA A 100 -26.96 3.02 15.54
C ALA A 100 -27.70 4.23 14.93
N GLY A 101 -27.57 4.46 13.63
CA GLY A 101 -28.24 5.56 12.94
C GLY A 101 -29.75 5.41 12.88
N GLN A 102 -30.29 4.17 12.89
CA GLN A 102 -31.73 3.90 12.89
C GLN A 102 -32.35 3.98 14.29
N GLY A 103 -31.62 3.61 15.34
CA GLY A 103 -32.17 3.43 16.69
C GLY A 103 -31.79 4.53 17.68
N LEU A 104 -30.81 5.36 17.38
CA LEU A 104 -30.27 6.35 18.32
C LEU A 104 -30.55 7.79 17.88
N THR A 105 -30.79 8.66 18.86
CA THR A 105 -30.83 10.11 18.65
C THR A 105 -29.41 10.67 18.47
N ALA A 106 -29.28 11.92 18.09
CA ALA A 106 -27.99 12.55 17.73
C ALA A 106 -26.90 12.40 18.81
N VAL A 107 -27.24 12.61 20.08
CA VAL A 107 -26.25 12.57 21.17
C VAL A 107 -25.68 11.15 21.38
N PRO A 108 -26.48 10.09 21.60
CA PRO A 108 -25.93 8.74 21.76
C PRO A 108 -25.26 8.24 20.47
N LEU A 109 -25.73 8.60 19.28
CA LEU A 109 -25.07 8.28 18.02
C LEU A 109 -23.65 8.87 17.98
N THR A 110 -23.51 10.14 18.35
CA THR A 110 -22.19 10.79 18.41
C THR A 110 -21.27 10.09 19.41
N LEU A 111 -21.79 9.67 20.57
CA LEU A 111 -20.98 8.94 21.55
C LEU A 111 -20.51 7.58 21.00
N VAL A 112 -21.38 6.84 20.31
CA VAL A 112 -21.01 5.56 19.66
C VAL A 112 -19.92 5.79 18.63
N LEU A 113 -20.08 6.76 17.72
CA LEU A 113 -19.08 7.04 16.68
C LEU A 113 -17.77 7.54 17.28
N THR A 114 -17.81 8.35 18.35
CA THR A 114 -16.59 8.80 19.06
C THR A 114 -15.86 7.62 19.71
N THR A 115 -16.58 6.72 20.36
CA THR A 115 -16.00 5.52 20.96
C THR A 115 -15.38 4.63 19.90
N LEU A 116 -16.07 4.42 18.77
CA LEU A 116 -15.50 3.71 17.62
C LEU A 116 -14.22 4.39 17.12
N GLY A 117 -14.19 5.73 17.10
CA GLY A 117 -13.03 6.52 16.73
C GLY A 117 -11.83 6.27 17.64
N LEU A 118 -12.07 6.26 18.95
CA LEU A 118 -11.01 5.95 19.93
C LEU A 118 -10.47 4.53 19.75
N VAL A 119 -11.35 3.55 19.58
CA VAL A 119 -10.97 2.15 19.34
C VAL A 119 -10.17 2.03 18.03
N ALA A 120 -10.67 2.62 16.95
CA ALA A 120 -10.00 2.61 15.65
C ALA A 120 -8.61 3.28 15.71
N GLY A 121 -8.50 4.41 16.45
CA GLY A 121 -7.23 5.09 16.68
C GLY A 121 -6.24 4.22 17.45
N GLY A 122 -6.69 3.57 18.53
CA GLY A 122 -5.86 2.64 19.31
C GLY A 122 -5.39 1.44 18.48
N VAL A 123 -6.27 0.86 17.69
CA VAL A 123 -5.95 -0.26 16.77
C VAL A 123 -4.95 0.19 15.69
N SER A 124 -5.06 1.43 15.22
CA SER A 124 -4.15 1.98 14.19
C SER A 124 -2.68 2.02 14.63
N ALA A 125 -2.41 2.07 15.93
CA ALA A 125 -1.05 2.06 16.48
C ALA A 125 -0.34 0.70 16.32
N VAL A 126 -1.07 -0.39 16.07
CA VAL A 126 -0.51 -1.75 15.99
C VAL A 126 0.25 -2.00 14.68
N GLY A 127 -0.11 -1.29 13.59
CA GLY A 127 0.56 -1.45 12.31
C GLY A 127 -0.31 -1.08 11.09
N PRO A 128 0.26 -1.13 9.89
CA PRO A 128 -0.39 -0.58 8.68
C PRO A 128 -1.71 -1.27 8.30
N VAL A 129 -1.83 -2.58 8.49
CA VAL A 129 -3.08 -3.31 8.22
C VAL A 129 -4.15 -2.95 9.25
N ALA A 130 -3.75 -2.82 10.51
CA ALA A 130 -4.64 -2.43 11.59
C ALA A 130 -5.10 -0.97 11.45
N SER A 131 -4.22 -0.08 11.01
CA SER A 131 -4.55 1.31 10.66
C SER A 131 -5.58 1.39 9.53
N ALA A 132 -5.37 0.63 8.45
CA ALA A 132 -6.35 0.54 7.38
C ALA A 132 -7.70 -0.01 7.85
N ALA A 133 -7.68 -1.02 8.73
CA ALA A 133 -8.90 -1.58 9.32
C ALA A 133 -9.64 -0.57 10.19
N GLY A 134 -8.94 0.18 11.03
CA GLY A 134 -9.52 1.25 11.85
C GLY A 134 -10.16 2.36 11.00
N THR A 135 -9.47 2.79 9.95
CA THR A 135 -9.99 3.79 9.02
C THR A 135 -11.26 3.28 8.31
N GLN A 136 -11.25 2.06 7.79
CA GLN A 136 -12.42 1.49 7.12
C GLN A 136 -13.60 1.26 8.07
N LEU A 137 -13.34 0.83 9.30
CA LEU A 137 -14.35 0.71 10.35
C LEU A 137 -15.10 2.04 10.54
N LEU A 138 -14.36 3.13 10.73
CA LEU A 138 -14.91 4.46 10.97
C LEU A 138 -15.66 5.02 9.75
N VAL A 139 -15.04 4.98 8.58
CA VAL A 139 -15.66 5.49 7.35
C VAL A 139 -16.95 4.74 7.06
N ALA A 140 -16.94 3.41 7.16
CA ALA A 140 -18.11 2.60 6.91
C ALA A 140 -19.21 2.80 8.00
N ALA A 141 -18.82 3.03 9.25
CA ALA A 141 -19.79 3.36 10.32
C ALA A 141 -20.47 4.70 10.06
N ALA A 142 -19.71 5.73 9.65
CA ALA A 142 -20.27 7.03 9.31
C ALA A 142 -21.22 6.94 8.09
N VAL A 143 -20.82 6.18 7.05
CA VAL A 143 -21.68 5.92 5.88
C VAL A 143 -22.94 5.18 6.30
N GLY A 144 -22.81 4.14 7.14
CA GLY A 144 -23.96 3.36 7.64
C GLY A 144 -24.95 4.20 8.42
N ALA A 145 -24.45 5.12 9.26
CA ALA A 145 -25.30 6.00 10.07
C ALA A 145 -26.01 7.09 9.26
N GLY A 146 -25.36 7.59 8.18
CA GLY A 146 -25.88 8.68 7.37
C GLY A 146 -26.76 8.27 6.19
N MET A 147 -26.75 7.00 5.77
CA MET A 147 -27.54 6.55 4.63
C MET A 147 -28.97 6.12 5.03
N PRO A 148 -30.01 6.51 4.24
CA PRO A 148 -31.38 6.05 4.46
C PRO A 148 -31.48 4.52 4.51
N ALA A 149 -32.28 3.98 5.41
CA ALA A 149 -32.40 2.55 5.66
C ALA A 149 -33.44 1.88 4.76
N ALA A 150 -33.18 1.87 3.45
CA ALA A 150 -34.04 1.15 2.49
C ALA A 150 -33.82 -0.38 2.57
N ASP A 151 -32.59 -0.82 2.90
CA ASP A 151 -32.17 -2.22 2.97
C ASP A 151 -31.75 -2.58 4.40
N SER A 152 -31.84 -3.87 4.76
CA SER A 152 -31.40 -4.35 6.08
C SER A 152 -29.89 -4.21 6.26
N GLY A 153 -29.41 -3.95 7.49
CA GLY A 153 -28.00 -3.72 7.78
C GLY A 153 -27.09 -4.86 7.29
N TRP A 154 -27.54 -6.12 7.42
CA TRP A 154 -26.77 -7.27 6.96
C TRP A 154 -26.63 -7.33 5.43
N GLN A 155 -27.67 -6.95 4.66
CA GLN A 155 -27.59 -6.88 3.20
C GLN A 155 -26.59 -5.82 2.75
N ARG A 156 -26.56 -4.68 3.43
CA ARG A 156 -25.61 -3.59 3.20
C ARG A 156 -24.17 -4.05 3.47
N ALA A 157 -23.94 -4.75 4.59
CA ALA A 157 -22.63 -5.29 4.92
C ALA A 157 -22.17 -6.37 3.92
N LEU A 158 -23.09 -7.25 3.49
CA LEU A 158 -22.78 -8.25 2.47
C LEU A 158 -22.47 -7.61 1.11
N ALA A 159 -23.22 -6.59 0.70
CA ALA A 159 -22.92 -5.86 -0.54
C ALA A 159 -21.52 -5.21 -0.50
N PHE A 160 -21.18 -4.59 0.62
CA PHE A 160 -19.85 -4.01 0.84
C PHE A 160 -18.74 -5.08 0.75
N LEU A 161 -18.93 -6.22 1.43
CA LEU A 161 -17.99 -7.36 1.37
C LEU A 161 -17.91 -7.98 -0.03
N ALA A 162 -19.03 -8.05 -0.75
CA ALA A 162 -19.05 -8.57 -2.12
C ALA A 162 -18.17 -7.71 -3.05
N GLY A 163 -18.25 -6.37 -2.93
CA GLY A 163 -17.40 -5.48 -3.69
C GLY A 163 -15.91 -5.61 -3.35
N ALA A 164 -15.58 -5.62 -2.06
CA ALA A 164 -14.21 -5.83 -1.61
C ALA A 164 -13.68 -7.23 -2.01
N GLY A 165 -14.52 -8.26 -1.87
CA GLY A 165 -14.21 -9.63 -2.27
C GLY A 165 -14.00 -9.76 -3.77
N TRP A 166 -14.80 -9.07 -4.59
CA TRP A 166 -14.62 -9.03 -6.04
C TRP A 166 -13.27 -8.42 -6.42
N LEU A 167 -12.89 -7.29 -5.82
CA LEU A 167 -11.55 -6.73 -6.04
C LEU A 167 -10.45 -7.72 -5.63
N LEU A 168 -10.62 -8.41 -4.51
CA LEU A 168 -9.67 -9.43 -4.07
C LEU A 168 -9.56 -10.58 -5.09
N VAL A 169 -10.67 -11.04 -5.65
CA VAL A 169 -10.68 -12.05 -6.72
C VAL A 169 -9.93 -11.53 -7.94
N LEU A 170 -10.24 -10.30 -8.40
CA LEU A 170 -9.51 -9.69 -9.51
C LEU A 170 -8.01 -9.60 -9.22
N ARG A 171 -7.62 -9.26 -7.99
CA ARG A 171 -6.21 -9.20 -7.57
C ARG A 171 -5.51 -10.57 -7.59
N LEU A 172 -6.24 -11.64 -7.29
CA LEU A 172 -5.70 -13.01 -7.27
C LEU A 172 -5.67 -13.66 -8.65
N VAL A 173 -6.58 -13.28 -9.54
CA VAL A 173 -6.75 -13.88 -10.86
C VAL A 173 -5.98 -13.12 -11.94
N LEU A 174 -6.02 -11.78 -11.91
CA LEU A 174 -5.32 -10.98 -12.92
C LEU A 174 -3.80 -11.04 -12.67
N PRO A 175 -3.01 -11.42 -13.70
CA PRO A 175 -1.57 -11.46 -13.58
C PRO A 175 -1.02 -10.05 -13.36
N THR A 176 -0.06 -9.94 -12.44
CA THR A 176 0.70 -8.69 -12.29
C THR A 176 1.69 -8.60 -13.45
N PRO A 177 1.83 -7.46 -14.14
CA PRO A 177 2.83 -7.31 -15.20
C PRO A 177 4.23 -7.66 -14.69
N GLY A 178 4.90 -8.59 -15.37
CA GLY A 178 6.20 -9.13 -14.97
C GLY A 178 6.17 -10.59 -14.49
N SER A 179 4.99 -11.20 -14.26
CA SER A 179 4.85 -12.56 -13.73
C SER A 179 4.50 -13.61 -14.78
N LEU A 180 4.80 -13.37 -16.07
CA LEU A 180 4.42 -14.27 -17.16
C LEU A 180 5.18 -15.60 -17.23
N ALA A 181 6.20 -15.82 -16.39
CA ALA A 181 6.96 -17.07 -16.37
C ALA A 181 7.40 -17.40 -14.95
N GLY A 182 6.66 -18.22 -14.22
CA GLY A 182 7.14 -18.76 -12.96
C GLY A 182 6.07 -19.00 -11.91
N ASP A 183 6.52 -19.46 -10.78
CA ASP A 183 5.72 -19.83 -9.62
C ASP A 183 5.02 -18.58 -9.01
N PHE A 184 3.83 -18.25 -9.49
CA PHE A 184 3.00 -17.10 -9.10
C PHE A 184 2.82 -16.92 -7.58
N ARG A 185 3.25 -17.89 -6.80
CA ARG A 185 3.06 -17.91 -5.36
C ARG A 185 3.91 -16.88 -4.61
N PHE A 186 5.09 -16.52 -5.15
CA PHE A 186 6.07 -15.65 -4.51
C PHE A 186 6.55 -14.48 -5.40
N ASP A 187 5.87 -14.19 -6.50
CA ASP A 187 6.34 -13.16 -7.44
C ASP A 187 6.39 -11.76 -6.81
N GLY A 188 5.43 -11.44 -5.95
CA GLY A 188 5.41 -10.17 -5.23
C GLY A 188 6.58 -10.04 -4.24
N GLU A 189 6.85 -11.09 -3.50
CA GLU A 189 7.96 -11.18 -2.56
C GLU A 189 9.31 -11.16 -3.28
N ARG A 190 9.43 -11.89 -4.39
CA ARG A 190 10.62 -11.86 -5.26
C ARG A 190 10.88 -10.46 -5.81
N ALA A 191 9.82 -9.81 -6.33
CA ALA A 191 9.92 -8.45 -6.85
C ALA A 191 10.35 -7.45 -5.77
N ALA A 192 9.81 -7.59 -4.55
CA ALA A 192 10.18 -6.73 -3.43
C ALA A 192 11.64 -6.92 -3.02
N VAL A 193 12.11 -8.18 -2.88
CA VAL A 193 13.52 -8.47 -2.57
C VAL A 193 14.46 -8.02 -3.69
N ALA A 194 14.10 -8.24 -4.95
CA ALA A 194 14.88 -7.76 -6.10
C ALA A 194 14.95 -6.22 -6.12
N GLY A 195 13.87 -5.53 -5.74
CA GLY A 195 13.82 -4.08 -5.61
C GLY A 195 14.83 -3.52 -4.60
N VAL A 196 15.13 -4.25 -3.53
CA VAL A 196 16.20 -3.87 -2.59
C VAL A 196 17.56 -3.86 -3.29
N TYR A 197 17.89 -4.90 -4.04
CA TYR A 197 19.17 -4.96 -4.77
C TYR A 197 19.28 -3.88 -5.83
N ASP A 198 18.17 -3.53 -6.53
CA ASP A 198 18.16 -2.40 -7.47
C ASP A 198 18.35 -1.06 -6.77
N ALA A 199 17.75 -0.88 -5.60
CA ALA A 199 17.91 0.33 -4.81
C ALA A 199 19.35 0.47 -4.28
N ILE A 200 20.00 -0.65 -3.88
CA ILE A 200 21.42 -0.69 -3.52
C ILE A 200 22.28 -0.24 -4.73
N ALA A 201 22.03 -0.81 -5.91
CA ALA A 201 22.77 -0.44 -7.12
C ALA A 201 22.62 1.06 -7.42
N ALA A 202 21.40 1.58 -7.36
CA ALA A 202 21.10 2.99 -7.61
C ALA A 202 21.75 3.93 -6.57
N LEU A 203 21.87 3.50 -5.32
CA LEU A 203 22.55 4.25 -4.28
C LEU A 203 24.07 4.29 -4.52
N VAL A 204 24.68 3.17 -4.87
CA VAL A 204 26.11 3.08 -5.21
C VAL A 204 26.45 3.98 -6.41
N GLU A 205 25.59 4.00 -7.44
CA GLU A 205 25.77 4.89 -8.60
C GLU A 205 25.64 6.37 -8.26
N ALA A 206 24.84 6.70 -7.25
CA ALA A 206 24.62 8.07 -6.81
C ALA A 206 25.65 8.54 -5.76
N ALA A 207 26.56 7.67 -5.32
CA ALA A 207 27.57 8.01 -4.32
C ALA A 207 28.44 9.20 -4.79
N GLY A 208 28.66 10.16 -3.90
CA GLY A 208 29.36 11.41 -4.23
C GLY A 208 28.56 12.42 -5.05
N GLY A 209 27.32 12.13 -5.44
CA GLY A 209 26.47 12.99 -6.27
C GLY A 209 25.31 13.64 -5.53
N ALA A 210 24.69 14.66 -6.14
CA ALA A 210 23.58 15.43 -5.57
C ALA A 210 22.33 14.58 -5.27
N HIS A 211 22.18 13.42 -5.91
CA HIS A 211 21.01 12.53 -5.73
C HIS A 211 21.19 11.48 -4.64
N ALA A 212 22.31 11.43 -3.96
CA ALA A 212 22.66 10.43 -2.95
C ALA A 212 21.59 10.35 -1.81
N THR A 213 21.14 11.49 -1.30
CA THR A 213 20.12 11.53 -0.23
C THR A 213 18.78 10.97 -0.70
N ALA A 214 18.33 11.30 -1.90
CA ALA A 214 17.08 10.76 -2.45
C ALA A 214 17.16 9.25 -2.69
N ARG A 215 18.30 8.75 -3.16
CA ARG A 215 18.52 7.31 -3.39
C ARG A 215 18.62 6.54 -2.09
N ARG A 216 19.16 7.13 -1.02
CA ARG A 216 19.15 6.53 0.31
C ARG A 216 17.73 6.38 0.87
N ALA A 217 16.90 7.42 0.75
CA ALA A 217 15.49 7.34 1.12
C ALA A 217 14.76 6.24 0.32
N ALA A 218 15.04 6.12 -0.98
CA ALA A 218 14.48 5.06 -1.83
C ALA A 218 14.93 3.65 -1.37
N LEU A 219 16.19 3.48 -0.93
CA LEU A 219 16.66 2.21 -0.38
C LEU A 219 15.93 1.86 0.93
N THR A 220 15.75 2.82 1.84
CA THR A 220 14.96 2.59 3.06
C THR A 220 13.54 2.15 2.73
N ALA A 221 12.86 2.84 1.81
CA ALA A 221 11.52 2.47 1.38
C ALA A 221 11.47 1.08 0.72
N ALA A 222 12.51 0.68 -0.03
CA ALA A 222 12.60 -0.65 -0.63
C ALA A 222 12.79 -1.74 0.44
N LEU A 223 13.60 -1.48 1.47
CA LEU A 223 13.79 -2.39 2.62
C LEU A 223 12.49 -2.58 3.38
N ASP A 224 11.79 -1.50 3.73
CA ASP A 224 10.50 -1.56 4.42
C ASP A 224 9.47 -2.35 3.60
N HIS A 225 9.42 -2.08 2.28
CA HIS A 225 8.53 -2.80 1.38
C HIS A 225 8.84 -4.31 1.32
N ALA A 226 10.12 -4.68 1.27
CA ALA A 226 10.53 -6.09 1.27
C ALA A 226 10.23 -6.78 2.60
N GLN A 227 10.47 -6.11 3.74
CA GLN A 227 10.07 -6.60 5.06
C GLN A 227 8.57 -6.85 5.14
N ASP A 228 7.77 -5.89 4.71
CA ASP A 228 6.32 -6.00 4.67
C ASP A 228 5.85 -7.16 3.77
N ALA A 229 6.47 -7.34 2.61
CA ALA A 229 6.15 -8.42 1.70
C ALA A 229 6.46 -9.79 2.31
N LEU A 230 7.59 -9.90 3.02
CA LEU A 230 8.04 -11.13 3.68
C LEU A 230 7.37 -11.39 5.05
N ALA A 231 6.78 -10.38 5.68
CA ALA A 231 6.11 -10.46 6.98
C ALA A 231 4.74 -11.15 6.92
N GLY A 232 4.52 -12.06 5.98
CA GLY A 232 3.31 -12.91 5.94
C GLY A 232 3.08 -13.58 7.29
N PRO A 233 1.81 -13.89 7.68
CA PRO A 233 1.54 -14.53 8.96
C PRO A 233 2.26 -15.88 9.00
N ARG A 234 3.26 -15.97 9.85
CA ARG A 234 3.82 -17.25 10.28
C ARG A 234 2.73 -17.96 11.07
N LEU A 235 1.87 -18.71 10.40
CA LEU A 235 0.95 -19.63 11.06
C LEU A 235 1.83 -20.58 11.86
N ARG A 236 1.67 -20.54 13.19
CA ARG A 236 2.38 -21.39 14.15
C ARG A 236 2.49 -22.82 13.60
N GLY A 237 3.71 -23.33 13.44
CA GLY A 237 4.00 -24.73 13.32
C GLY A 237 4.17 -25.33 11.92
N TYR A 238 3.90 -24.62 10.84
CA TYR A 238 4.25 -25.12 9.50
C TYR A 238 5.61 -24.58 9.08
N ALA A 239 6.56 -25.50 8.87
CA ALA A 239 7.89 -25.18 8.36
C ALA A 239 7.76 -24.36 7.08
N ALA A 240 8.46 -23.21 7.04
CA ALA A 240 8.53 -22.39 5.84
C ALA A 240 8.95 -23.25 4.63
N SER A 241 8.30 -23.05 3.47
CA SER A 241 8.68 -23.79 2.27
C SER A 241 10.15 -23.51 1.90
N ALA A 242 10.81 -24.42 1.19
CA ALA A 242 12.20 -24.21 0.76
C ALA A 242 12.36 -22.93 -0.06
N ALA A 243 11.34 -22.55 -0.85
CA ALA A 243 11.32 -21.31 -1.61
C ALA A 243 11.22 -20.07 -0.70
N GLU A 244 10.40 -20.12 0.34
CA GLU A 244 10.27 -19.05 1.33
C GLU A 244 11.56 -18.86 2.13
N ARG A 245 12.19 -19.95 2.57
CA ARG A 245 13.50 -19.87 3.26
C ARG A 245 14.57 -19.26 2.37
N ARG A 246 14.62 -19.64 1.07
CA ARG A 246 15.56 -19.05 0.10
C ARG A 246 15.34 -17.54 -0.07
N LEU A 247 14.08 -17.10 -0.13
CA LEU A 247 13.77 -15.67 -0.26
C LEU A 247 14.21 -14.87 0.98
N HIS A 248 13.93 -15.40 2.17
CA HIS A 248 14.41 -14.79 3.42
C HIS A 248 15.94 -14.74 3.49
N ALA A 249 16.62 -15.80 3.07
CA ALA A 249 18.09 -15.82 3.02
C ALA A 249 18.63 -14.77 2.03
N ARG A 250 18.00 -14.61 0.86
CA ARG A 250 18.36 -13.57 -0.12
C ARG A 250 18.14 -12.17 0.43
N PHE A 251 17.02 -11.94 1.13
CA PHE A 251 16.77 -10.66 1.80
C PHE A 251 17.80 -10.39 2.90
N ALA A 252 18.09 -11.38 3.76
CA ALA A 252 19.11 -11.25 4.80
C ALA A 252 20.50 -10.94 4.21
N ALA A 253 20.85 -11.54 3.06
CA ALA A 253 22.10 -11.26 2.36
C ALA A 253 22.16 -9.84 1.75
N ALA A 254 21.02 -9.21 1.50
CA ALA A 254 20.97 -7.82 1.01
C ALA A 254 21.30 -6.80 2.11
N LEU A 255 21.06 -7.11 3.39
CA LEU A 255 21.23 -6.15 4.49
C LEU A 255 22.68 -5.62 4.61
N PRO A 256 23.74 -6.47 4.69
CA PRO A 256 25.11 -5.99 4.77
C PRO A 256 25.52 -5.21 3.50
N LEU A 257 24.97 -5.53 2.34
CA LEU A 257 25.21 -4.76 1.11
C LEU A 257 24.54 -3.38 1.17
N ALA A 258 23.35 -3.28 1.75
CA ALA A 258 22.67 -2.01 1.97
C ALA A 258 23.42 -1.12 2.97
N GLU A 259 23.95 -1.71 4.05
CA GLU A 259 24.79 -1.00 5.02
C GLU A 259 26.09 -0.50 4.37
N ALA A 260 26.78 -1.35 3.62
CA ALA A 260 28.01 -0.97 2.89
C ALA A 260 27.73 0.14 1.86
N ALA A 261 26.65 0.05 1.08
CA ALA A 261 26.27 1.08 0.13
C ALA A 261 25.95 2.41 0.81
N THR A 262 25.30 2.35 1.98
CA THR A 262 25.01 3.53 2.79
C THR A 262 26.27 4.16 3.35
N ALA A 263 27.21 3.37 3.85
CA ALA A 263 28.51 3.84 4.33
C ALA A 263 29.33 4.50 3.21
N LEU A 264 29.39 3.90 2.02
CA LEU A 264 30.03 4.48 0.85
C LEU A 264 29.40 5.82 0.43
N CYS A 265 28.07 5.90 0.49
CA CYS A 265 27.35 7.14 0.21
C CYS A 265 27.69 8.25 1.24
N TRP A 266 27.89 7.91 2.50
CA TRP A 266 28.32 8.84 3.54
C TRP A 266 29.77 9.31 3.39
N ALA A 267 30.66 8.44 2.87
CA ALA A 267 32.03 8.81 2.57
C ALA A 267 32.11 9.93 1.51
N GLY A 268 31.07 10.09 0.69
CA GLY A 268 30.97 11.19 -0.28
C GLY A 268 31.89 11.03 -1.50
N GLU A 269 32.57 9.90 -1.63
CA GLU A 269 33.45 9.63 -2.75
C GLU A 269 32.71 8.94 -3.91
N PRO A 270 32.98 9.30 -5.15
CA PRO A 270 32.39 8.63 -6.30
C PRO A 270 32.89 7.18 -6.41
N VAL A 271 31.94 6.26 -6.54
CA VAL A 271 32.23 4.83 -6.68
C VAL A 271 32.23 4.43 -8.16
N PRO A 272 33.17 3.57 -8.63
CA PRO A 272 33.18 3.12 -10.02
C PRO A 272 31.85 2.45 -10.41
N ALA A 273 31.31 2.78 -11.59
CA ALA A 273 30.01 2.27 -12.07
C ALA A 273 29.92 0.72 -12.10
N ARG A 274 31.06 0.03 -12.22
CA ARG A 274 31.15 -1.44 -12.15
C ARG A 274 30.68 -1.99 -10.78
N ALA A 275 30.79 -1.23 -9.70
CA ALA A 275 30.36 -1.69 -8.37
C ALA A 275 28.86 -1.91 -8.27
N ALA A 276 28.06 -1.16 -9.03
CA ALA A 276 26.60 -1.33 -9.10
C ALA A 276 26.15 -2.55 -9.91
N GLN A 277 27.04 -3.13 -10.75
CA GLN A 277 26.69 -4.27 -11.60
C GLN A 277 26.40 -5.54 -10.79
N GLY A 278 27.12 -5.77 -9.69
CA GLY A 278 26.91 -6.90 -8.79
C GLY A 278 25.47 -6.93 -8.24
N PRO A 279 25.03 -5.89 -7.52
CA PRO A 279 23.66 -5.81 -7.05
C PRO A 279 22.62 -5.91 -8.16
N ARG A 280 22.83 -5.34 -9.34
CA ARG A 280 21.89 -5.49 -10.48
C ARG A 280 21.79 -6.92 -10.98
N ARG A 281 22.90 -7.66 -11.07
CA ARG A 281 22.88 -9.09 -11.41
C ARG A 281 22.12 -9.91 -10.36
N LEU A 282 22.32 -9.62 -9.08
CA LEU A 282 21.58 -10.25 -7.99
C LEU A 282 20.08 -9.95 -8.07
N ALA A 283 19.70 -8.71 -8.38
CA ALA A 283 18.29 -8.36 -8.59
C ALA A 283 17.66 -9.19 -9.72
N ALA A 284 18.35 -9.32 -10.85
CA ALA A 284 17.89 -10.14 -11.97
C ALA A 284 17.79 -11.62 -11.60
N ALA A 285 18.77 -12.18 -10.90
CA ALA A 285 18.78 -13.57 -10.43
C ALA A 285 17.64 -13.84 -9.45
N VAL A 286 17.33 -12.91 -8.54
CA VAL A 286 16.20 -13.02 -7.62
C VAL A 286 14.87 -13.03 -8.37
N ARG A 287 14.70 -12.18 -9.38
CA ARG A 287 13.48 -12.16 -10.22
C ARG A 287 13.31 -13.47 -11.00
N ALA A 288 14.38 -13.98 -11.58
CA ALA A 288 14.37 -15.22 -12.36
C ALA A 288 14.32 -16.50 -11.50
N ASP A 289 14.41 -16.37 -10.16
CA ASP A 289 14.58 -17.49 -9.21
C ASP A 289 15.76 -18.41 -9.53
N THR A 290 16.78 -17.88 -10.19
CA THR A 290 18.03 -18.55 -10.50
C THR A 290 19.06 -18.29 -9.38
N GLY A 291 20.03 -19.19 -9.26
CA GLY A 291 21.20 -18.92 -8.42
C GLY A 291 22.01 -17.75 -9.00
N PRO A 292 22.82 -17.04 -8.18
CA PRO A 292 23.78 -16.08 -8.72
C PRO A 292 24.69 -16.86 -9.68
N GLY A 293 24.67 -16.45 -10.96
CA GLY A 293 25.61 -17.00 -11.94
C GLY A 293 27.07 -16.68 -11.56
N PRO A 294 28.03 -17.39 -12.09
CA PRO A 294 29.45 -17.16 -11.85
C PRO A 294 29.90 -15.75 -12.24
#